data_d9453d4236d806ffb06a409fe6a887b3
#
_entry.id   d9453d4236d806ffb06a409fe6a887b3
#
_cell.length_a   1.000
_cell.length_b   1.000
_cell.length_c   1.000
_cell.angle_alpha   90.00
_cell.angle_beta   90.00
_cell.angle_gamma   90.00
#
_symmetry.space_group_name_H-M   'P 1'
#
loop_
_entity.id
_entity.type
_entity.pdbx_description
1 polymer ?
#
loop_
_entity_poly.entity_id
_entity_poly.type
_entity_poly.pdbx_seq_one_letter_code
_entity_poly.pdbx_strand_id
1 'polypeptide(L)'
;MVSRTGYTGELGYEIFCHPSKAAEIWDAVMEAGKEFEIAPMGLDALDLVRIEAGLIFANYEFDDQTDPFEAGIGFTVPLLSLIHI
;
A
#
# COMPACT_ATOMS: atom_id res chain seq x y z
N MET A 1 3.82 -9.07 12.59
CA MET A 1 2.95 -7.88 12.78
C MET A 1 1.97 -7.81 11.63
N VAL A 2 0.73 -7.47 11.90
CA VAL A 2 -0.28 -7.22 10.85
C VAL A 2 -0.72 -5.77 10.97
N SER A 3 -0.68 -5.05 9.86
CA SER A 3 -1.12 -3.65 9.75
C SER A 3 -2.37 -3.58 8.87
N ARG A 4 -3.31 -2.71 9.24
CA ARG A 4 -4.48 -2.40 8.41
C ARG A 4 -4.11 -1.27 7.44
N THR A 5 -3.22 -1.60 6.54
CA THR A 5 -2.71 -0.72 5.49
C THR A 5 -2.71 -1.47 4.16
N GLY A 6 -2.57 -0.75 3.06
CA GLY A 6 -2.55 -1.35 1.74
C GLY A 6 -2.28 -0.33 0.65
N TYR A 7 -2.13 -0.80 -0.57
CA TYR A 7 -1.78 0.01 -1.73
C TYR A 7 -2.78 -0.16 -2.90
N THR A 8 -4.02 -0.50 -2.57
CA THR A 8 -5.08 -0.75 -3.58
C THR A 8 -6.23 0.26 -3.53
N GLY A 9 -6.26 1.12 -2.49
CA GLY A 9 -7.42 1.98 -2.22
C GLY A 9 -8.59 1.27 -1.54
N GLU A 10 -8.51 -0.03 -1.38
CA GLU A 10 -9.53 -0.86 -0.73
C GLU A 10 -9.08 -1.29 0.67
N LEU A 11 -10.02 -1.82 1.46
CA LEU A 11 -9.68 -2.42 2.75
C LEU A 11 -8.69 -3.57 2.55
N GLY A 12 -7.53 -3.45 3.19
CA GLY A 12 -6.47 -4.42 3.07
C GLY A 12 -5.60 -4.51 4.31
N TYR A 13 -4.72 -5.48 4.32
CA TYR A 13 -3.76 -5.71 5.39
C TYR A 13 -2.38 -6.03 4.83
N GLU A 14 -1.36 -5.58 5.54
CA GLU A 14 0.03 -5.93 5.26
C GLU A 14 0.58 -6.77 6.40
N ILE A 15 1.23 -7.88 6.04
CA ILE A 15 1.79 -8.83 7.01
C ILE A 15 3.31 -8.71 6.98
N PHE A 16 3.88 -8.25 8.09
CA PHE A 16 5.32 -8.13 8.28
C PHE A 16 5.82 -9.32 9.10
N CYS A 17 6.72 -10.10 8.54
CA CYS A 17 7.25 -11.30 9.19
C CYS A 17 8.74 -11.49 8.90
N HIS A 18 9.37 -12.38 9.68
CA HIS A 18 10.72 -12.78 9.38
C HIS A 18 10.77 -13.56 8.04
N PRO A 19 11.79 -13.36 7.19
CA PRO A 19 11.86 -14.01 5.88
C PRO A 19 11.70 -15.53 5.92
N SER A 20 12.21 -16.20 6.97
CA SER A 20 12.08 -17.66 7.14
C SER A 20 10.64 -18.15 7.32
N LYS A 21 9.70 -17.24 7.62
CA LYS A 21 8.28 -17.55 7.82
C LYS A 21 7.39 -17.13 6.64
N ALA A 22 7.95 -16.47 5.64
CA ALA A 22 7.17 -15.88 4.55
C ALA A 22 6.37 -16.95 3.78
N ALA A 23 6.97 -18.06 3.40
CA ALA A 23 6.32 -19.14 2.67
C ALA A 23 5.20 -19.79 3.50
N GLU A 24 5.46 -20.07 4.78
CA GLU A 24 4.48 -20.66 5.71
C GLU A 24 3.25 -19.76 5.85
N ILE A 25 3.46 -18.44 5.99
CA ILE A 25 2.38 -17.46 6.11
C ILE A 25 1.61 -17.33 4.80
N TRP A 26 2.30 -17.31 3.67
CA TRP A 26 1.66 -17.30 2.36
C TRP A 26 0.73 -18.49 2.18
N ASP A 27 1.21 -19.69 2.45
CA ASP A 27 0.43 -20.92 2.33
C ASP A 27 -0.78 -20.92 3.27
N ALA A 28 -0.61 -20.44 4.50
CA ALA A 28 -1.69 -20.31 5.46
C ALA A 28 -2.77 -19.32 5.00
N VAL A 29 -2.39 -18.18 4.46
CA VAL A 29 -3.33 -17.18 3.91
C VAL A 29 -4.07 -17.74 2.71
N MET A 30 -3.36 -18.38 1.78
CA MET A 30 -3.97 -18.98 0.60
C MET A 30 -4.94 -20.12 0.98
N GLU A 31 -4.59 -20.94 1.96
CA GLU A 31 -5.48 -21.99 2.45
C GLU A 31 -6.74 -21.42 3.11
N ALA A 32 -6.58 -20.46 4.02
CA ALA A 32 -7.70 -19.81 4.69
C ALA A 32 -8.61 -19.04 3.73
N GLY A 33 -8.06 -18.51 2.66
CA GLY A 33 -8.80 -17.72 1.66
C GLY A 33 -9.55 -18.55 0.62
N LYS A 34 -9.38 -19.86 0.57
CA LYS A 34 -10.02 -20.72 -0.47
C LYS A 34 -11.53 -20.59 -0.51
N GLU A 35 -12.18 -20.55 0.63
CA GLU A 35 -13.65 -20.40 0.73
C GLU A 35 -14.13 -19.01 0.27
N PHE A 36 -13.23 -18.03 0.16
CA PHE A 36 -13.49 -16.67 -0.27
C PHE A 36 -12.96 -16.39 -1.69
N GLU A 37 -12.59 -17.42 -2.42
CA GLU A 37 -12.07 -17.33 -3.80
C GLU A 37 -10.80 -16.46 -3.90
N ILE A 38 -9.92 -16.55 -2.90
CA ILE A 38 -8.65 -15.81 -2.91
C ILE A 38 -7.83 -16.14 -4.17
N ALA A 39 -7.25 -15.12 -4.76
CA ALA A 39 -6.34 -15.27 -5.89
C ALA A 39 -5.09 -14.41 -5.69
N PRO A 40 -3.90 -14.89 -6.09
CA PRO A 40 -2.72 -14.06 -6.08
C PRO A 40 -2.82 -12.95 -7.13
N MET A 41 -2.32 -11.76 -6.79
CA MET A 41 -2.28 -10.62 -7.69
C MET A 41 -0.82 -10.25 -8.00
N GLY A 42 -0.52 -10.03 -9.28
CA GLY A 42 0.80 -9.59 -9.71
C GLY A 42 1.01 -8.08 -9.55
N LEU A 43 2.27 -7.65 -9.67
CA LEU A 43 2.65 -6.24 -9.50
C LEU A 43 2.02 -5.32 -10.56
N ASP A 44 1.85 -5.78 -11.79
CA ASP A 44 1.22 -4.96 -12.84
C ASP A 44 -0.25 -4.67 -12.53
N ALA A 45 -0.96 -5.66 -11.99
CA ALA A 45 -2.35 -5.48 -11.55
C ALA A 45 -2.41 -4.55 -10.32
N LEU A 46 -1.47 -4.66 -9.39
CA LEU A 46 -1.35 -3.74 -8.25
C LEU A 46 -1.13 -2.30 -8.71
N ASP A 47 -0.29 -2.11 -9.73
CA ASP A 47 -0.02 -0.79 -10.30
C ASP A 47 -1.29 -0.16 -10.90
N LEU A 48 -2.11 -0.95 -11.58
CA LEU A 48 -3.39 -0.48 -12.10
C LEU A 48 -4.35 -0.03 -10.98
N VAL A 49 -4.54 -0.84 -9.96
CA VAL A 49 -5.50 -0.51 -8.89
C VAL A 49 -5.03 0.65 -8.02
N ARG A 50 -3.72 0.79 -7.78
CA ARG A 50 -3.21 1.96 -7.04
C ARG A 50 -3.43 3.26 -7.82
N ILE A 51 -3.28 3.24 -9.16
CA ILE A 51 -3.53 4.39 -10.03
C ILE A 51 -5.01 4.76 -10.01
N GLU A 52 -5.90 3.80 -10.14
CA GLU A 52 -7.35 4.01 -10.04
C GLU A 52 -7.74 4.63 -8.69
N ALA A 53 -7.06 4.25 -7.62
CA ALA A 53 -7.26 4.79 -6.28
C ALA A 53 -6.63 6.18 -6.06
N GLY A 54 -5.84 6.69 -7.01
CA GLY A 54 -5.12 7.95 -6.88
C GLY A 54 -3.87 7.86 -5.99
N LEU A 55 -3.36 6.66 -5.73
CA LEU A 55 -2.14 6.45 -4.95
C LEU A 55 -0.90 6.60 -5.82
N ILE A 56 0.05 7.38 -5.35
CA ILE A 56 1.26 7.74 -6.10
C ILE A 56 2.43 6.80 -5.79
N PHE A 57 3.37 6.73 -6.72
CA PHE A 57 4.56 5.89 -6.62
C PHE A 57 5.83 6.70 -6.92
N ALA A 58 6.86 6.53 -6.10
CA ALA A 58 8.13 7.21 -6.26
C ALA A 58 8.77 6.92 -7.63
N ASN A 59 9.38 7.94 -8.23
CA ASN A 59 9.97 7.94 -9.57
C ASN A 59 8.97 7.74 -10.73
N TYR A 60 7.67 7.76 -10.45
CA TYR A 60 6.60 7.80 -11.46
C TYR A 60 5.84 9.12 -11.38
N GLU A 61 5.08 9.33 -10.31
CA GLU A 61 4.31 10.57 -10.13
C GLU A 61 5.06 11.63 -9.32
N PHE A 62 6.11 11.25 -8.59
CA PHE A 62 6.94 12.17 -7.82
C PHE A 62 8.37 11.66 -7.65
N ASP A 63 9.28 12.57 -7.34
CA ASP A 63 10.68 12.32 -7.04
C ASP A 63 11.16 13.25 -5.89
N ASP A 64 12.46 13.33 -5.67
CA ASP A 64 13.07 14.18 -4.64
C ASP A 64 13.03 15.69 -4.95
N GLN A 65 12.55 16.05 -6.15
CA GLN A 65 12.36 17.44 -6.58
C GLN A 65 10.89 17.87 -6.57
N THR A 66 9.98 16.97 -6.21
CA THR A 66 8.53 17.19 -6.22
C THR A 66 8.01 17.33 -4.80
N ASP A 67 7.36 18.44 -4.47
CA ASP A 67 6.74 18.60 -3.17
C ASP A 67 5.34 17.93 -3.10
N PRO A 68 4.78 17.72 -1.91
CA PRO A 68 3.48 17.08 -1.74
C PRO A 68 2.32 17.80 -2.42
N PHE A 69 2.39 19.12 -2.56
CA PHE A 69 1.34 19.91 -3.21
C PHE A 69 1.38 19.73 -4.73
N GLU A 70 2.57 19.71 -5.31
CA GLU A 70 2.77 19.41 -6.73
C GLU A 70 2.34 17.99 -7.07
N ALA A 71 2.60 17.03 -6.18
CA ALA A 71 2.18 15.64 -6.33
C ALA A 71 0.68 15.40 -6.09
N GLY A 72 -0.08 16.41 -5.69
CA GLY A 72 -1.52 16.30 -5.43
C GLY A 72 -1.88 15.67 -4.09
N ILE A 73 -0.93 15.49 -3.18
CA ILE A 73 -1.12 14.93 -1.84
C ILE A 73 -0.92 15.95 -0.73
N GLY A 74 -1.13 17.23 -1.01
CA GLY A 74 -0.96 18.32 -0.02
C GLY A 74 -1.80 18.14 1.24
N PHE A 75 -2.91 17.41 1.17
CA PHE A 75 -3.72 17.06 2.34
C PHE A 75 -2.96 16.24 3.39
N THR A 76 -1.84 15.60 3.04
CA THR A 76 -0.99 14.86 3.97
C THR A 76 -0.10 15.76 4.82
N VAL A 77 -0.02 17.06 4.50
CA VAL A 77 0.78 18.06 5.21
C VAL A 77 -0.10 18.83 6.18
N PRO A 78 -0.08 18.50 7.48
CA PRO A 78 -0.92 19.16 8.48
C PRO A 78 -0.31 20.53 8.88
N LEU A 79 -0.49 21.54 8.05
CA LEU A 79 0.11 22.89 8.22
C LEU A 79 -0.14 23.48 9.61
N LEU A 80 -1.36 23.32 10.16
CA LEU A 80 -1.68 23.81 11.49
C LEU A 80 -0.90 23.09 12.59
N SER A 81 -0.65 21.80 12.42
CA SER A 81 0.17 21.02 13.36
C SER A 81 1.65 21.44 13.29
N LEU A 82 2.14 21.70 12.08
CA LEU A 82 3.53 22.13 11.86
C LEU A 82 3.83 23.52 12.45
N ILE A 83 2.85 24.41 12.53
CA ILE A 83 3.00 25.73 13.15
C ILE A 83 3.28 25.61 14.66
N HIS A 84 2.83 24.54 15.30
CA HIS A 84 2.97 24.32 16.74
C HIS A 84 4.22 23.52 17.14
N ILE A 85 4.99 23.07 16.17
CA ILE A 85 6.30 22.41 16.39
C ILE A 85 7.38 23.47 16.53
#